data_ff83329dc7537b7a770ec393e979c4d5
#
_entry.id   ff83329dc7537b7a770ec393e979c4d5
#
_cell.length_a   1.000
_cell.length_b   1.000
_cell.length_c   1.000
_cell.angle_alpha   90.00
_cell.angle_beta   90.00
_cell.angle_gamma   90.00
#
_symmetry.space_group_name_H-M   'P 1'
#
loop_
_entity.id
_entity.type
_entity.pdbx_description
1 polymer ?
#
loop_
_entity_poly.entity_id
_entity_poly.type
_entity_poly.pdbx_seq_one_letter_code
_entity_poly.pdbx_strand_id
1 'polypeptide(L)'
;DGNLEQAIAGQAVTLTLNDEIDISRGNVLVRAGEQPLISRSVRASVVWMNEHPLVKGKLYNVKIGTQTVPAKVSAINYRVNVNTLEHTQVEEIELNAIADLVIEFDAPVVFDQYQDSRYTGSLIFIDRLSNVTVGAGMIEAAVEWTAHSNPVTAEDRAARLGQKPAVIGV
;
A
#
# COMPACT_ATOMS: atom_id res chain seq x y z
N ASP A 1 33.08 -8.94 12.95
CA ASP A 1 31.89 -9.76 12.68
C ASP A 1 31.41 -10.33 14.01
N GLY A 2 30.38 -9.80 14.57
CA GLY A 2 29.80 -10.25 15.82
C GLY A 2 28.29 -10.00 15.85
N ASN A 3 27.60 -10.72 16.72
CA ASN A 3 26.18 -10.50 16.95
C ASN A 3 25.98 -9.15 17.64
N LEU A 4 25.10 -8.34 17.08
CA LEU A 4 24.67 -7.08 17.66
C LEU A 4 23.37 -7.32 18.41
N GLU A 5 23.27 -6.81 19.63
CA GLU A 5 22.02 -6.83 20.39
C GLU A 5 21.03 -5.73 19.94
N GLN A 6 21.55 -4.72 19.25
CA GLN A 6 20.78 -3.57 18.82
C GLN A 6 21.25 -3.06 17.47
N ALA A 7 20.34 -2.74 16.59
CA ALA A 7 20.60 -2.04 15.33
C ALA A 7 19.95 -0.64 15.35
N ILE A 8 20.62 0.31 14.74
CA ILE A 8 20.12 1.69 14.60
C ILE A 8 19.74 1.97 13.15
N ALA A 9 18.91 3.00 12.95
CA ALA A 9 18.50 3.43 11.62
C ALA A 9 19.71 3.71 10.70
N GLY A 10 19.65 3.21 9.47
CA GLY A 10 20.71 3.37 8.47
C GLY A 10 21.76 2.25 8.46
N GLN A 11 21.74 1.33 9.40
CA GLN A 11 22.59 0.14 9.37
C GLN A 11 22.02 -0.97 8.50
N ALA A 12 22.87 -1.59 7.70
CA ALA A 12 22.55 -2.83 7.02
C ALA A 12 22.89 -4.00 7.96
N VAL A 13 21.87 -4.74 8.35
CA VAL A 13 22.01 -5.85 9.32
C VAL A 13 21.36 -7.12 8.77
N THR A 14 21.84 -8.27 9.24
CA THR A 14 21.19 -9.56 9.03
C THR A 14 20.46 -9.92 10.31
N LEU A 15 19.16 -10.15 10.22
CA LEU A 15 18.36 -10.64 11.34
C LEU A 15 18.30 -12.17 11.32
N THR A 16 18.53 -12.77 12.46
CA THR A 16 18.31 -14.20 12.68
C THR A 16 17.11 -14.38 13.59
N LEU A 17 16.28 -15.35 13.29
CA LEU A 17 15.09 -15.68 14.08
C LEU A 17 15.37 -16.92 14.93
N ASN A 18 14.73 -16.98 16.09
CA ASN A 18 14.80 -18.16 16.96
C ASN A 18 13.95 -19.31 16.45
N ASP A 19 12.93 -19.03 15.65
CA ASP A 19 12.02 -20.00 15.06
C ASP A 19 12.26 -20.16 13.56
N GLU A 20 12.08 -21.37 13.04
CA GLU A 20 12.10 -21.65 11.61
C GLU A 20 10.80 -21.14 10.96
N ILE A 21 10.83 -19.88 10.52
CA ILE A 21 9.72 -19.24 9.83
C ILE A 21 10.17 -18.85 8.44
N ASP A 22 9.37 -19.21 7.44
CA ASP A 22 9.57 -18.73 6.07
C ASP A 22 9.31 -17.24 5.97
N ILE A 23 10.40 -16.47 5.84
CA ILE A 23 10.35 -15.04 5.56
C ILE A 23 10.81 -14.80 4.14
N SER A 24 9.99 -14.11 3.39
CA SER A 24 10.28 -13.74 2.01
C SER A 24 10.12 -12.25 1.77
N ARG A 25 10.58 -11.81 0.61
CA ARG A 25 10.43 -10.42 0.17
C ARG A 25 8.96 -10.01 0.17
N GLY A 26 8.65 -8.89 0.78
CA GLY A 26 7.29 -8.38 0.96
C GLY A 26 6.69 -8.63 2.33
N ASN A 27 7.33 -9.45 3.16
CA ASN A 27 6.91 -9.60 4.56
C ASN A 27 7.30 -8.37 5.39
N VAL A 28 6.51 -8.08 6.41
CA VAL A 28 6.71 -6.94 7.30
C VAL A 28 6.88 -7.45 8.73
N LEU A 29 7.93 -7.00 9.39
CA LEU A 29 8.18 -7.25 10.81
C LEU A 29 7.50 -6.16 11.63
N VAL A 30 6.74 -6.56 12.64
CA VAL A 30 6.09 -5.64 13.59
C VAL A 30 6.40 -6.06 15.00
N ARG A 31 6.27 -5.14 15.95
CA ARG A 31 6.39 -5.49 17.37
C ARG A 31 5.28 -6.42 17.81
N ALA A 32 5.61 -7.31 18.73
CA ALA A 32 4.62 -8.17 19.36
C ALA A 32 3.52 -7.31 20.02
N GLY A 33 2.27 -7.58 19.67
CA GLY A 33 1.11 -6.82 20.17
C GLY A 33 0.70 -5.62 19.32
N GLU A 34 1.51 -5.19 18.35
CA GLU A 34 1.10 -4.22 17.35
C GLU A 34 0.35 -4.91 16.21
N GLN A 35 -0.79 -4.35 15.83
CA GLN A 35 -1.55 -4.85 14.68
C GLN A 35 -1.34 -3.89 13.50
N PRO A 36 -0.66 -4.30 12.44
CA PRO A 36 -0.53 -3.50 11.25
C PRO A 36 -1.88 -3.42 10.53
N LEU A 37 -2.05 -2.37 9.73
CA LEU A 37 -3.19 -2.28 8.84
C LEU A 37 -2.97 -3.22 7.65
N ILE A 38 -3.97 -4.06 7.40
CA ILE A 38 -3.98 -5.01 6.27
C ILE A 38 -5.28 -4.81 5.53
N SER A 39 -5.20 -4.51 4.24
CA SER A 39 -6.39 -4.34 3.41
C SER A 39 -6.09 -4.63 1.95
N ARG A 40 -7.15 -4.93 1.19
CA ARG A 40 -7.11 -4.98 -0.28
C ARG A 40 -7.51 -3.66 -0.91
N SER A 41 -7.97 -2.69 -0.13
CA SER A 41 -8.39 -1.41 -0.63
C SER A 41 -7.96 -0.29 0.28
N VAL A 42 -7.35 0.74 -0.31
CA VAL A 42 -6.88 1.91 0.42
C VAL A 42 -7.35 3.19 -0.25
N ARG A 43 -7.57 4.21 0.57
CA ARG A 43 -7.73 5.58 0.11
C ARG A 43 -6.38 6.27 0.17
N ALA A 44 -5.99 6.92 -0.90
CA ALA A 44 -4.72 7.61 -1.00
C ALA A 44 -4.82 8.90 -1.79
N SER A 45 -4.01 9.87 -1.38
CA SER A 45 -3.76 11.10 -2.12
C SER A 45 -2.62 10.86 -3.10
N VAL A 46 -2.84 10.98 -4.39
CA VAL A 46 -1.90 10.60 -5.45
C VAL A 46 -1.58 11.77 -6.37
N VAL A 47 -0.29 11.96 -6.66
CA VAL A 47 0.21 12.84 -7.72
C VAL A 47 0.47 11.99 -8.96
N TRP A 48 -0.14 12.34 -10.08
CA TRP A 48 0.08 11.65 -11.34
C TRP A 48 1.24 12.28 -12.11
N MET A 49 2.17 11.46 -12.61
CA MET A 49 3.43 11.88 -13.19
C MET A 49 3.63 11.38 -14.63
N ASN A 50 2.56 11.00 -15.32
CA ASN A 50 2.62 10.49 -16.68
C ASN A 50 1.76 11.34 -17.62
N GLU A 51 2.20 11.48 -18.87
CA GLU A 51 1.46 12.20 -19.93
C GLU A 51 0.15 11.48 -20.28
N HIS A 52 0.11 10.15 -20.18
CA HIS A 52 -1.11 9.40 -20.32
C HIS A 52 -1.92 9.50 -19.03
N PRO A 53 -3.16 9.98 -19.08
CA PRO A 53 -3.97 10.12 -17.88
C PRO A 53 -4.20 8.79 -17.15
N LEU A 54 -4.32 8.88 -15.83
CA LEU A 54 -4.80 7.77 -15.03
C LEU A 54 -6.30 7.63 -15.23
N VAL A 55 -6.74 6.44 -15.60
CA VAL A 55 -8.16 6.09 -15.76
C VAL A 55 -8.55 4.95 -14.82
N LYS A 56 -9.81 4.94 -14.40
CA LYS A 56 -10.36 3.86 -13.57
C LYS A 56 -10.25 2.50 -14.27
N GLY A 57 -9.95 1.46 -13.50
CA GLY A 57 -9.94 0.08 -13.97
C GLY A 57 -8.66 -0.37 -14.67
N LYS A 58 -7.77 0.53 -15.06
CA LYS A 58 -6.48 0.15 -15.63
C LYS A 58 -5.58 -0.46 -14.53
N LEU A 59 -4.91 -1.56 -14.87
CA LEU A 59 -3.99 -2.25 -13.96
C LEU A 59 -2.60 -1.62 -14.00
N TYR A 60 -2.08 -1.35 -12.81
CA TYR A 60 -0.70 -0.92 -12.55
C TYR A 60 -0.05 -1.87 -11.57
N ASN A 61 1.25 -1.87 -11.47
CA ASN A 61 1.94 -2.42 -10.32
C ASN A 61 2.08 -1.30 -9.28
N VAL A 62 1.59 -1.54 -8.08
CA VAL A 62 1.72 -0.59 -6.97
C VAL A 62 2.69 -1.14 -5.96
N LYS A 63 3.67 -0.34 -5.60
CA LYS A 63 4.71 -0.70 -4.63
C LYS A 63 4.51 0.08 -3.34
N ILE A 64 4.48 -0.65 -2.23
CA ILE A 64 4.43 -0.13 -0.85
C ILE A 64 5.59 -0.78 -0.09
N GLY A 65 6.60 0.00 0.28
CA GLY A 65 7.82 -0.55 0.88
C GLY A 65 8.47 -1.59 -0.03
N THR A 66 8.60 -2.83 0.42
CA THR A 66 9.14 -3.95 -0.36
C THR A 66 8.08 -4.79 -1.07
N GLN A 67 6.79 -4.50 -0.86
CA GLN A 67 5.67 -5.19 -1.49
C GLN A 67 5.36 -4.56 -2.85
N THR A 68 5.20 -5.38 -3.86
CA THR A 68 4.71 -4.95 -5.19
C THR A 68 3.52 -5.81 -5.57
N VAL A 69 2.37 -5.21 -5.74
CA VAL A 69 1.11 -5.89 -5.99
C VAL A 69 0.38 -5.22 -7.15
N PRO A 70 -0.19 -6.00 -8.09
CA PRO A 70 -1.07 -5.44 -9.10
C PRO A 70 -2.27 -4.75 -8.44
N ALA A 71 -2.61 -3.58 -8.95
CA ALA A 71 -3.73 -2.80 -8.44
C ALA A 71 -4.38 -1.96 -9.53
N LYS A 72 -5.61 -1.58 -9.28
CA LYS A 72 -6.38 -0.66 -10.13
C LYS A 72 -6.97 0.45 -9.28
N VAL A 73 -7.24 1.59 -9.89
CA VAL A 73 -8.05 2.63 -9.27
C VAL A 73 -9.51 2.27 -9.44
N SER A 74 -10.21 2.02 -8.34
CA SER A 74 -11.64 1.67 -8.33
C SER A 74 -12.54 2.90 -8.32
N ALA A 75 -12.07 3.98 -7.68
CA ALA A 75 -12.79 5.25 -7.64
C ALA A 75 -11.84 6.44 -7.63
N ILE A 76 -12.27 7.52 -8.26
CA ILE A 76 -11.67 8.85 -8.15
C ILE A 76 -12.64 9.70 -7.36
N ASN A 77 -12.28 10.03 -6.12
CA ASN A 77 -13.16 10.80 -5.25
C ASN A 77 -13.23 12.25 -5.72
N TYR A 78 -12.07 12.86 -5.94
CA TYR A 78 -11.96 14.22 -6.48
C TYR A 78 -10.51 14.52 -6.90
N ARG A 79 -10.37 15.52 -7.75
CA ARG A 79 -9.10 16.18 -8.04
C ARG A 79 -8.96 17.41 -7.15
N VAL A 80 -7.77 17.65 -6.63
CA VAL A 80 -7.44 18.83 -5.84
C VAL A 80 -6.81 19.88 -6.74
N ASN A 81 -7.38 21.08 -6.76
CA ASN A 81 -6.73 22.23 -7.38
C ASN A 81 -5.68 22.77 -6.40
N VAL A 82 -4.41 22.69 -6.77
CA VAL A 82 -3.29 23.10 -5.89
C VAL A 82 -3.27 24.60 -5.56
N ASN A 83 -3.92 25.43 -6.36
CA ASN A 83 -3.95 26.87 -6.17
C ASN A 83 -5.14 27.33 -5.30
N THR A 84 -6.31 26.73 -5.49
CA THR A 84 -7.54 27.11 -4.79
C THR A 84 -7.94 26.15 -3.69
N LEU A 85 -7.32 24.96 -3.64
CA LEU A 85 -7.68 23.82 -2.78
C LEU A 85 -9.11 23.30 -3.00
N GLU A 86 -9.73 23.70 -4.09
CA GLU A 86 -11.05 23.21 -4.47
C GLU A 86 -11.02 21.76 -4.94
N HIS A 87 -12.06 21.04 -4.64
CA HIS A 87 -12.27 19.66 -5.03
C HIS A 87 -13.18 19.61 -6.26
N THR A 88 -12.71 18.95 -7.33
CA THR A 88 -13.47 18.83 -8.58
C THR A 88 -13.65 17.35 -8.92
N GLN A 89 -14.86 16.96 -9.27
CA GLN A 89 -15.18 15.63 -9.78
C GLN A 89 -14.60 15.48 -11.19
N VAL A 90 -13.81 14.42 -11.40
CA VAL A 90 -13.19 14.10 -12.69
C VAL A 90 -13.23 12.60 -12.94
N GLU A 91 -13.17 12.21 -14.21
CA GLU A 91 -13.15 10.80 -14.62
C GLU A 91 -11.73 10.26 -14.85
N GLU A 92 -10.77 11.14 -15.03
CA GLU A 92 -9.36 10.82 -15.26
C GLU A 92 -8.45 11.84 -14.58
N ILE A 93 -7.21 11.46 -14.32
CA ILE A 93 -6.20 12.31 -13.68
C ILE A 93 -5.08 12.57 -14.64
N GLU A 94 -4.91 13.83 -14.98
CA GLU A 94 -3.88 14.32 -15.88
C GLU A 94 -2.51 14.46 -15.22
N LEU A 95 -1.48 14.66 -16.03
CA LEU A 95 -0.12 14.96 -15.59
C LEU A 95 -0.08 16.10 -14.57
N ASN A 96 0.66 15.90 -13.50
CA ASN A 96 0.85 16.84 -12.38
C ASN A 96 -0.43 17.13 -11.54
N ALA A 97 -1.52 16.48 -11.84
CA ALA A 97 -2.72 16.60 -11.00
C ALA A 97 -2.60 15.78 -9.72
N ILE A 98 -3.18 16.31 -8.65
CA ILE A 98 -3.31 15.63 -7.37
C ILE A 98 -4.77 15.20 -7.21
N ALA A 99 -4.98 13.96 -6.84
CA ALA A 99 -6.32 13.42 -6.66
C ALA A 99 -6.41 12.51 -5.44
N ASP A 100 -7.59 12.47 -4.86
CA ASP A 100 -7.95 11.49 -3.85
C ASP A 100 -8.59 10.28 -4.53
N LEU A 101 -7.97 9.14 -4.36
CA LEU A 101 -8.29 7.90 -5.06
C LEU A 101 -8.60 6.76 -4.09
N VAL A 102 -9.43 5.83 -4.54
CA VAL A 102 -9.55 4.50 -3.93
C VAL A 102 -8.82 3.50 -4.83
N ILE A 103 -7.86 2.80 -4.26
CA ILE A 103 -7.00 1.84 -4.94
C ILE A 103 -7.35 0.45 -4.43
N GLU A 104 -7.62 -0.46 -5.34
CA GLU A 104 -7.94 -1.86 -5.05
C GLU A 104 -6.78 -2.75 -5.52
N PHE A 105 -6.25 -3.55 -4.61
CA PHE A 105 -5.14 -4.47 -4.83
C PHE A 105 -5.63 -5.88 -5.12
N ASP A 106 -4.93 -6.61 -5.96
CA ASP A 106 -5.22 -8.02 -6.24
C ASP A 106 -4.96 -8.94 -5.05
N ALA A 107 -4.10 -8.51 -4.13
CA ALA A 107 -3.79 -9.22 -2.89
C ALA A 107 -3.77 -8.25 -1.70
N PRO A 108 -3.98 -8.73 -0.46
CA PRO A 108 -3.87 -7.90 0.72
C PRO A 108 -2.47 -7.29 0.84
N VAL A 109 -2.39 -6.02 1.21
CA VAL A 109 -1.14 -5.32 1.48
C VAL A 109 -1.08 -4.89 2.94
N VAL A 110 0.13 -4.90 3.48
CA VAL A 110 0.43 -4.39 4.82
C VAL A 110 0.92 -2.96 4.67
N PHE A 111 0.34 -2.04 5.41
CA PHE A 111 0.69 -0.62 5.32
C PHE A 111 0.41 0.11 6.64
N ASP A 112 0.92 1.33 6.73
CA ASP A 112 0.55 2.31 7.74
C ASP A 112 -0.09 3.52 7.05
N GLN A 113 -0.75 4.37 7.83
CA GLN A 113 -1.12 5.69 7.34
C GLN A 113 0.16 6.53 7.16
N TYR A 114 0.21 7.35 6.14
CA TYR A 114 1.39 8.18 5.83
C TYR A 114 1.80 9.09 6.99
N GLN A 115 0.83 9.59 7.76
CA GLN A 115 1.09 10.41 8.94
C GLN A 115 1.82 9.64 10.06
N ASP A 116 1.64 8.33 10.13
CA ASP A 116 2.26 7.47 11.14
C ASP A 116 3.63 6.96 10.69
N SER A 117 3.75 6.60 9.42
CA SER A 117 5.00 6.15 8.83
C SER A 117 5.08 6.51 7.34
N ARG A 118 6.05 7.34 6.98
CA ARG A 118 6.27 7.73 5.57
C ARG A 118 6.74 6.56 4.69
N TYR A 119 7.49 5.63 5.26
CA TYR A 119 8.05 4.51 4.51
C TYR A 119 7.00 3.45 4.15
N THR A 120 6.13 3.12 5.09
CA THR A 120 5.10 2.10 4.93
C THR A 120 3.73 2.67 4.59
N GLY A 121 3.59 4.00 4.63
CA GLY A 121 2.38 4.75 4.27
C GLY A 121 2.46 5.46 2.91
N SER A 122 3.55 5.29 2.16
CA SER A 122 3.67 5.80 0.79
C SER A 122 3.62 4.68 -0.23
N LEU A 123 3.16 5.03 -1.42
CA LEU A 123 3.08 4.10 -2.55
C LEU A 123 3.54 4.75 -3.84
N ILE A 124 3.95 3.93 -4.79
CA ILE A 124 4.23 4.35 -6.17
C ILE A 124 3.46 3.48 -7.15
N PHE A 125 2.99 4.12 -8.22
CA PHE A 125 2.41 3.45 -9.38
C PHE A 125 3.49 3.21 -10.42
N ILE A 126 3.57 2.00 -10.91
CA ILE A 126 4.51 1.57 -11.94
C ILE A 126 3.71 1.04 -13.12
N ASP A 127 3.96 1.56 -14.31
CA ASP A 127 3.34 1.05 -15.52
C ASP A 127 3.85 -0.36 -15.82
N ARG A 128 2.94 -1.28 -16.09
CA ARG A 128 3.26 -2.70 -16.27
C ARG A 128 4.02 -3.02 -17.54
N LEU A 129 3.90 -2.17 -18.55
CA LEU A 129 4.55 -2.38 -19.85
C LEU A 129 5.95 -1.76 -19.88
N SER A 130 6.06 -0.53 -19.44
CA SER A 130 7.32 0.22 -19.48
C SER A 130 8.18 0.08 -18.23
N ASN A 131 7.62 -0.41 -17.12
CA ASN A 131 8.23 -0.44 -15.78
C ASN A 131 8.68 0.94 -15.26
N VAL A 132 8.08 2.00 -15.77
CA VAL A 132 8.35 3.37 -15.34
C VAL A 132 7.39 3.75 -14.22
N THR A 133 7.88 4.51 -13.24
CA THR A 133 7.05 5.13 -12.21
C THR A 133 6.17 6.19 -12.83
N VAL A 134 4.86 6.07 -12.68
CA VAL A 134 3.85 6.96 -13.29
C VAL A 134 3.02 7.72 -12.27
N GLY A 135 3.17 7.44 -11.01
CA GLY A 135 2.48 8.15 -9.93
C GLY A 135 3.08 7.85 -8.56
N ALA A 136 2.82 8.72 -7.62
CA ALA A 136 3.21 8.54 -6.23
C ALA A 136 2.08 9.02 -5.31
N GLY A 137 1.92 8.36 -4.16
CA GLY A 137 0.83 8.68 -3.27
C GLY A 137 1.13 8.45 -1.80
N MET A 138 0.26 9.03 -0.99
CA MET A 138 0.24 8.91 0.46
C MET A 138 -1.03 8.19 0.88
N ILE A 139 -0.88 7.08 1.61
CA ILE A 139 -2.01 6.29 2.10
C ILE A 139 -2.64 7.03 3.29
N GLU A 140 -3.92 7.31 3.21
CA GLU A 140 -4.63 8.02 4.26
C GLU A 140 -5.46 7.08 5.14
N ALA A 141 -6.07 6.06 4.56
CA ALA A 141 -6.91 5.11 5.28
C ALA A 141 -7.06 3.78 4.56
N ALA A 142 -7.37 2.73 5.32
CA ALA A 142 -7.95 1.52 4.77
C ALA A 142 -9.40 1.81 4.35
N VAL A 143 -9.81 1.30 3.19
CA VAL A 143 -11.21 1.26 2.81
C VAL A 143 -11.71 -0.14 3.12
N GLU A 144 -12.67 -0.23 4.05
CA GLU A 144 -13.32 -1.50 4.31
C GLU A 144 -14.19 -1.86 3.10
N TRP A 145 -13.91 -3.01 2.53
CA TRP A 145 -14.78 -3.56 1.51
C TRP A 145 -16.06 -4.05 2.21
N THR A 146 -17.12 -3.27 2.10
CA THR A 146 -18.46 -3.72 2.47
C THR A 146 -18.99 -4.67 1.40
N ALA A 147 -18.46 -5.89 1.38
CA ALA A 147 -19.21 -6.99 0.83
C ALA A 147 -20.39 -7.21 1.76
N HIS A 148 -21.58 -7.07 1.23
CA HIS A 148 -22.80 -7.43 1.93
C HIS A 148 -22.65 -8.80 2.58
N SER A 149 -22.88 -8.84 3.90
CA SER A 149 -23.06 -9.99 4.78
C SER A 149 -21.82 -10.59 5.45
N ASN A 150 -21.91 -10.54 6.75
CA ASN A 150 -21.21 -11.19 7.86
C ASN A 150 -19.89 -10.54 8.31
N PRO A 151 -19.78 -10.30 9.61
CA PRO A 151 -18.51 -9.93 10.23
C PRO A 151 -17.55 -11.13 10.09
N VAL A 152 -16.66 -11.03 9.12
CA VAL A 152 -15.59 -12.00 8.92
C VAL A 152 -14.53 -11.70 9.96
N THR A 153 -14.23 -12.65 10.83
CA THR A 153 -13.16 -12.55 11.82
C THR A 153 -11.79 -12.51 11.11
N ALA A 154 -10.76 -12.02 11.80
CA ALA A 154 -9.41 -11.97 11.24
C ALA A 154 -8.90 -13.37 10.81
N GLU A 155 -9.34 -14.43 11.50
CA GLU A 155 -9.03 -15.82 11.15
C GLU A 155 -9.72 -16.27 9.86
N ASP A 156 -10.97 -15.89 9.65
CA ASP A 156 -11.71 -16.21 8.42
C ASP A 156 -11.11 -15.50 7.20
N ARG A 157 -10.57 -14.28 7.37
CA ARG A 157 -9.85 -13.57 6.32
C ARG A 157 -8.56 -14.28 5.92
N ALA A 158 -7.79 -14.79 6.88
CA ALA A 158 -6.57 -15.54 6.63
C ALA A 158 -6.85 -16.89 5.93
N ALA A 159 -7.95 -17.57 6.27
CA ALA A 159 -8.34 -18.85 5.67
C ALA A 159 -8.85 -18.72 4.22
N ARG A 160 -9.56 -17.62 3.88
CA ARG A 160 -10.14 -17.40 2.54
C ARG A 160 -9.13 -16.93 1.50
N LEU A 161 -8.03 -16.30 1.88
CA LEU A 161 -7.11 -15.65 0.96
C LEU A 161 -5.95 -16.55 0.53
N GLY A 162 -5.76 -17.73 1.12
CA GLY A 162 -4.73 -18.71 0.74
C GLY A 162 -3.28 -18.20 0.82
N GLN A 163 -3.10 -16.93 1.12
CA GLN A 163 -1.80 -16.29 1.36
C GLN A 163 -1.91 -15.44 2.61
N LYS A 164 -1.19 -15.81 3.63
CA LYS A 164 -0.99 -14.97 4.80
C LYS A 164 0.07 -13.92 4.43
N PRO A 165 -0.22 -12.61 4.47
CA PRO A 165 0.86 -11.68 4.67
C PRO A 165 1.51 -12.09 5.99
N ALA A 166 2.75 -12.55 5.94
CA ALA A 166 3.44 -12.95 7.14
C ALA A 166 3.78 -11.67 7.91
N VAL A 167 3.01 -11.40 8.95
CA VAL A 167 3.30 -10.40 9.95
C VAL A 167 4.00 -11.14 11.08
N ILE A 168 5.28 -10.84 11.30
CA ILE A 168 6.09 -11.47 12.32
C ILE A 168 6.19 -10.50 13.49
N GLY A 169 5.65 -10.91 14.64
CA GLY A 169 5.85 -10.20 15.88
C GLY A 169 7.28 -10.37 16.39
N VAL A 170 7.94 -9.28 16.71
CA VAL A 170 9.28 -9.24 17.32
C VAL A 170 9.15 -8.79 18.76
#